data_facd8fea640449522f665bb35f700fea
#
_entry.id   facd8fea640449522f665bb35f700fea
#
_cell.length_a   1.000
_cell.length_b   1.000
_cell.length_c   1.000
_cell.angle_alpha   90.00
_cell.angle_beta   90.00
_cell.angle_gamma   90.00
#
_symmetry.space_group_name_H-M   'P 1'
#
loop_
_entity.id
_entity.type
_entity.pdbx_description
1 polymer ?
#
loop_
_entity_poly.entity_id
_entity_poly.type
_entity_poly.pdbx_seq_one_letter_code
_entity_poly.pdbx_strand_id
1 'polypeptide(L)'
;MLRAYLSKKLTRPLPTKDGGAPHTVADARAYMLGLSKQRELRTRWQRVAGLILEEADIGAVSRQLELALFMDAKLDVAKMPA
;
A
#
# COMPACT_ATOMS: atom_id res chain seq x y z
N MET A 1 -3.36 -6.79 17.95
CA MET A 1 -2.17 -5.95 18.01
C MET A 1 -1.63 -5.67 16.64
N LEU A 2 -1.08 -4.51 16.47
CA LEU A 2 -0.62 -4.05 15.15
C LEU A 2 0.41 -5.00 14.51
N ARG A 3 1.29 -5.58 15.32
CA ARG A 3 2.32 -6.48 14.79
C ARG A 3 1.74 -7.67 14.02
N ALA A 4 0.71 -8.30 14.57
CA ALA A 4 0.07 -9.43 13.89
C ALA A 4 -0.61 -8.97 12.61
N TYR A 5 -1.22 -7.80 12.65
CA TYR A 5 -1.86 -7.23 11.48
C TYR A 5 -0.84 -6.92 10.38
N LEU A 6 0.32 -6.39 10.76
CA LEU A 6 1.37 -6.04 9.79
C LEU A 6 1.90 -7.26 9.03
N SER A 7 1.80 -8.45 9.60
CA SER A 7 2.26 -9.67 8.92
C SER A 7 1.26 -10.22 7.94
N LYS A 8 0.04 -9.70 7.90
CA LYS A 8 -0.99 -10.18 6.97
C LYS A 8 -0.63 -9.84 5.54
N LYS A 9 -0.91 -10.77 4.63
CA LYS A 9 -0.62 -10.58 3.22
C LYS A 9 -1.73 -9.77 2.56
N LEU A 10 -1.34 -8.89 1.65
CA LEU A 10 -2.27 -8.18 0.80
C LEU A 10 -2.97 -9.19 -0.11
N THR A 11 -4.12 -8.80 -0.69
CA THR A 11 -4.88 -9.71 -1.55
C THR A 11 -4.08 -10.15 -2.78
N ARG A 12 -3.13 -9.31 -3.21
CA ARG A 12 -2.20 -9.67 -4.29
C ARG A 12 -0.98 -8.75 -4.20
N PRO A 13 0.16 -9.16 -4.76
CA PRO A 13 1.34 -8.29 -4.81
C PRO A 13 1.05 -7.07 -5.67
N LEU A 14 1.61 -5.92 -5.27
CA LEU A 14 1.41 -4.66 -5.99
C LEU A 14 2.78 -4.16 -6.47
N PRO A 15 3.28 -4.64 -7.61
CA PRO A 15 4.60 -4.22 -8.08
C PRO A 15 4.65 -2.72 -8.33
N THR A 16 5.75 -2.10 -7.93
CA THR A 16 5.95 -0.67 -8.09
C THR A 16 7.04 -0.40 -9.12
N LYS A 17 6.98 0.78 -9.74
CA LYS A 17 7.93 1.14 -10.80
C LYS A 17 9.34 1.31 -10.28
N ASP A 18 9.52 1.51 -8.99
CA ASP A 18 10.85 1.64 -8.38
C ASP A 18 11.44 0.29 -7.97
N GLY A 19 10.84 -0.81 -8.43
CA GLY A 19 11.42 -2.14 -8.29
C GLY A 19 10.91 -2.96 -7.11
N GLY A 20 10.07 -2.39 -6.26
CA GLY A 20 9.49 -3.11 -5.14
C GLY A 20 8.20 -3.82 -5.52
N ALA A 21 7.73 -4.69 -4.63
CA ALA A 21 6.45 -5.36 -4.78
C ALA A 21 5.90 -5.67 -3.40
N PRO A 22 5.21 -4.71 -2.76
CA PRO A 22 4.63 -4.95 -1.44
C PRO A 22 3.74 -6.18 -1.43
N HIS A 23 3.97 -7.09 -0.50
CA HIS A 23 3.19 -8.32 -0.35
C HIS A 23 2.38 -8.33 0.94
N THR A 24 2.85 -7.62 1.96
CA THR A 24 2.21 -7.58 3.28
C THR A 24 1.87 -6.16 3.66
N VAL A 25 1.07 -6.03 4.73
CA VAL A 25 0.76 -4.71 5.29
C VAL A 25 2.04 -4.01 5.74
N ALA A 26 2.98 -4.76 6.32
CA ALA A 26 4.27 -4.19 6.73
C ALA A 26 5.03 -3.60 5.55
N ASP A 27 5.01 -4.31 4.41
CA ASP A 27 5.65 -3.81 3.20
C ASP A 27 5.01 -2.51 2.72
N ALA A 28 3.68 -2.44 2.76
CA ALA A 28 2.95 -1.24 2.38
C ALA A 28 3.32 -0.07 3.28
N ARG A 29 3.40 -0.33 4.58
CA ARG A 29 3.77 0.70 5.56
C ARG A 29 5.19 1.20 5.30
N ALA A 30 6.11 0.28 5.05
CA ALA A 30 7.50 0.64 4.77
C ALA A 30 7.59 1.50 3.50
N TYR A 31 6.82 1.14 2.48
CA TYR A 31 6.77 1.92 1.25
C TYR A 31 6.30 3.34 1.52
N MET A 32 5.24 3.49 2.32
CA MET A 32 4.68 4.80 2.66
C MET A 32 5.67 5.67 3.43
N LEU A 33 6.47 5.06 4.32
CA LEU A 33 7.46 5.80 5.09
C LEU A 33 8.56 6.38 4.21
N GLY A 34 8.75 5.82 3.02
CA GLY A 34 9.73 6.32 2.06
C GLY A 34 9.19 7.40 1.13
N LEU A 35 7.90 7.75 1.23
CA LEU A 35 7.32 8.78 0.37
C LEU A 35 7.78 10.17 0.79
N SER A 36 7.81 11.09 -0.18
CA SER A 36 8.07 12.49 0.15
C SER A 36 6.93 13.02 1.03
N LYS A 37 7.22 14.06 1.80
CA LYS A 37 6.21 14.66 2.67
C LYS A 37 4.96 15.09 1.91
N GLN A 38 5.15 15.66 0.73
CA GLN A 38 4.03 16.11 -0.09
C GLN A 38 3.13 14.94 -0.52
N ARG A 39 3.72 13.82 -0.90
CA ARG A 39 2.95 12.66 -1.31
C ARG A 39 2.24 12.02 -0.12
N GLU A 40 2.95 11.90 0.99
CA GLU A 40 2.43 11.31 2.21
C GLU A 40 1.16 12.03 2.68
N LEU A 41 1.08 13.34 2.48
CA LEU A 41 -0.06 14.15 2.92
C LEU A 41 -1.25 14.10 1.96
N ARG A 42 -1.13 13.48 0.80
CA ARG A 42 -2.25 13.37 -0.13
C ARG A 42 -3.34 12.47 0.46
N THR A 43 -4.57 12.83 0.22
CA THR A 43 -5.73 12.12 0.76
C THR A 43 -5.66 10.62 0.49
N ARG A 44 -5.23 10.22 -0.71
CA ARG A 44 -5.15 8.81 -1.08
C ARG A 44 -4.24 8.01 -0.17
N TRP A 45 -3.11 8.61 0.25
CA TRP A 45 -2.17 7.95 1.14
C TRP A 45 -2.63 8.03 2.59
N GLN A 46 -3.27 9.12 2.98
CA GLN A 46 -3.84 9.24 4.31
C GLN A 46 -4.93 8.21 4.56
N ARG A 47 -5.69 7.87 3.52
CA ARG A 47 -6.69 6.82 3.64
C ARG A 47 -6.06 5.46 3.85
N VAL A 48 -4.96 5.15 3.15
CA VAL A 48 -4.24 3.89 3.39
C VAL A 48 -3.77 3.82 4.83
N ALA A 49 -3.14 4.90 5.31
CA ALA A 49 -2.64 4.96 6.68
C ALA A 49 -3.76 4.75 7.69
N GLY A 50 -4.91 5.41 7.48
CA GLY A 50 -6.06 5.27 8.36
C GLY A 50 -6.58 3.85 8.42
N LEU A 51 -6.68 3.19 7.27
CA LEU A 51 -7.15 1.81 7.20
C LEU A 51 -6.20 0.87 7.94
N ILE A 52 -4.90 1.09 7.81
CA ILE A 52 -3.91 0.27 8.52
C ILE A 52 -4.02 0.49 10.03
N LEU A 53 -4.15 1.73 10.47
CA LEU A 53 -4.27 2.05 11.89
C LEU A 53 -5.53 1.46 12.51
N GLU A 54 -6.60 1.35 11.74
CA GLU A 54 -7.85 0.75 12.19
C GLU A 54 -7.85 -0.77 12.07
N GLU A 55 -6.78 -1.35 11.54
CA GLU A 55 -6.70 -2.78 11.24
C GLU A 55 -7.89 -3.22 10.39
N ALA A 56 -8.16 -2.45 9.35
CA ALA A 56 -9.29 -2.70 8.47
C ALA A 56 -9.12 -3.99 7.67
N ASP A 57 -10.19 -4.41 7.02
CA ASP A 57 -10.16 -5.58 6.14
C ASP A 57 -9.04 -5.48 5.11
N ILE A 58 -8.30 -6.58 4.93
CA ILE A 58 -7.16 -6.59 4.01
C ILE A 58 -7.57 -6.25 2.58
N GLY A 59 -8.76 -6.65 2.16
CA GLY A 59 -9.26 -6.28 0.84
C GLY A 59 -9.38 -4.77 0.68
N ALA A 60 -9.85 -4.08 1.73
CA ALA A 60 -9.99 -2.63 1.69
C ALA A 60 -8.62 -1.95 1.64
N VAL A 61 -7.68 -2.42 2.45
CA VAL A 61 -6.31 -1.89 2.45
C VAL A 61 -5.67 -2.09 1.08
N SER A 62 -5.79 -3.29 0.53
CA SER A 62 -5.20 -3.62 -0.77
C SER A 62 -5.74 -2.75 -1.88
N ARG A 63 -7.05 -2.55 -1.93
CA ARG A 63 -7.68 -1.73 -2.95
C ARG A 63 -7.26 -0.26 -2.83
N GLN A 64 -7.24 0.26 -1.61
CA GLN A 64 -6.86 1.66 -1.40
C GLN A 64 -5.38 1.88 -1.72
N LEU A 65 -4.53 0.93 -1.36
CA LEU A 65 -3.11 1.01 -1.67
C LEU A 65 -2.88 0.97 -3.19
N GLU A 66 -3.56 0.05 -3.87
CA GLU A 66 -3.46 -0.05 -5.32
C GLU A 66 -3.89 1.25 -5.98
N LEU A 67 -4.99 1.83 -5.52
CA LEU A 67 -5.48 3.10 -6.04
C LEU A 67 -4.46 4.23 -5.82
N ALA A 68 -3.88 4.30 -4.63
CA ALA A 68 -2.89 5.33 -4.31
C ALA A 68 -1.66 5.20 -5.22
N LEU A 69 -1.17 3.98 -5.40
CA LEU A 69 -0.03 3.73 -6.27
C LEU A 69 -0.35 4.11 -7.72
N PHE A 70 -1.54 3.74 -8.19
CA PHE A 70 -1.97 4.03 -9.55
C PHE A 70 -2.07 5.55 -9.78
N MET A 71 -2.70 6.26 -8.84
CA MET A 71 -2.88 7.71 -8.98
C MET A 71 -1.57 8.48 -8.92
N ASP A 72 -0.57 7.95 -8.22
CA ASP A 72 0.76 8.55 -8.16
C ASP A 72 1.68 8.05 -9.27
N ALA A 73 1.14 7.26 -10.20
CA ALA A 73 1.89 6.66 -11.31
C ALA A 73 3.07 5.81 -10.82
N LYS A 74 2.91 5.17 -9.67
CA LYS A 74 3.93 4.30 -9.08
C LYS A 74 3.64 2.82 -9.29
N LEU A 75 2.43 2.47 -9.67
CA LEU A 75 2.05 1.08 -9.90
C LEU A 75 2.57 0.61 -11.25
N ASP A 76 3.28 -0.50 -11.26
CA ASP A 76 3.75 -1.11 -12.51
C ASP A 76 2.69 -2.06 -13.02
N VAL A 77 1.75 -1.53 -13.78
CA VAL A 77 0.59 -2.28 -14.27
C VAL A 77 1.03 -3.44 -15.15
N ALA A 78 2.12 -3.28 -15.88
CA ALA A 78 2.62 -4.31 -16.79
C ALA A 78 3.08 -5.57 -16.05
N LYS A 79 3.49 -5.43 -14.78
CA LYS A 79 3.96 -6.55 -13.96
C LYS A 79 2.89 -7.11 -13.03
N MET A 80 1.69 -6.56 -13.07
CA MET A 80 0.60 -7.05 -12.22
C MET A 80 0.19 -8.45 -12.66
N PRO A 81 -0.11 -9.35 -11.70
CA PRO A 81 -0.65 -10.67 -12.05
C PRO A 81 -2.00 -10.50 -12.76
N ALA A 82 -2.24 -11.36 -13.70
CA ALA A 82 -3.50 -11.34 -14.44
C ALA A 82 -4.69 -11.70 -13.54
#